data_aafab61b2626ab71c66fe84465b0bf0c
#
_entry.id   aafab61b2626ab71c66fe84465b0bf0c
#
_cell.length_a   1.000
_cell.length_b   1.000
_cell.length_c   1.000
_cell.angle_alpha   90.00
_cell.angle_beta   90.00
_cell.angle_gamma   90.00
#
_symmetry.space_group_name_H-M   'P 1'
#
loop_
_entity.id
_entity.type
_entity.pdbx_description
1 polymer ?
#
loop_
_entity_poly.entity_id
_entity_poly.type
_entity_poly.pdbx_seq_one_letter_code
_entity_poly.pdbx_strand_id
1 'polypeptide(L)' 'MKLFENCIVQSKSFPKLNGKRVTKTVRWCYCGNSDSTIYEVILNDGKHYELHEDEMIVDTNWRPK' A
#
# COMPACT_ATOMS: atom_id res chain seq x y z
N MET A 1 14.07 -2.03 0.62
CA MET A 1 12.63 -1.95 0.26
C MET A 1 11.80 -1.83 1.53
N LYS A 2 10.83 -0.92 1.50
CA LYS A 2 9.94 -0.73 2.64
C LYS A 2 8.78 -1.72 2.58
N LEU A 3 8.45 -2.35 3.71
CA LEU A 3 7.34 -3.29 3.80
C LEU A 3 6.13 -2.61 4.43
N PHE A 4 4.94 -2.92 3.92
CA PHE A 4 3.69 -2.31 4.38
C PHE A 4 2.74 -3.36 4.97
N GLU A 5 3.28 -4.36 5.66
CA GLU A 5 2.51 -5.48 6.18
C GLU A 5 1.43 -5.09 7.19
N ASN A 6 1.61 -3.96 7.86
CA ASN A 6 0.64 -3.47 8.85
C ASN A 6 -0.05 -2.20 8.37
N CYS A 7 -0.14 -2.01 7.06
CA CYS A 7 -0.75 -0.81 6.49
C CYS A 7 -2.11 -1.11 5.87
N ILE A 8 -2.94 -0.09 5.80
CA ILE A 8 -4.21 -0.13 5.07
C ILE A 8 -4.17 0.94 3.99
N VAL A 9 -5.00 0.76 2.97
CA VAL A 9 -5.09 1.72 1.87
C VAL A 9 -5.96 2.89 2.29
N GLN A 10 -5.48 4.08 1.99
CA GLN A 10 -6.27 5.30 2.10
C GLN A 10 -5.93 6.16 0.87
N SER A 11 -6.68 5.97 -0.19
CA SER A 11 -6.42 6.61 -1.48
C SER A 11 -7.62 7.41 -1.93
N LYS A 12 -7.36 8.61 -2.42
CA LYS A 12 -8.40 9.45 -3.03
C LYS A 12 -8.67 9.02 -4.47
N SER A 13 -7.65 8.47 -5.13
CA SER A 13 -7.78 8.01 -6.52
C SER A 13 -8.52 6.68 -6.62
N PHE A 14 -8.42 5.85 -5.60
CA PHE A 14 -9.02 4.52 -5.59
C PHE A 14 -9.84 4.32 -4.31
N PRO A 15 -10.95 5.05 -4.17
CA PRO A 15 -11.73 4.98 -2.93
C PRO A 15 -12.29 3.60 -2.64
N LYS A 16 -12.45 2.76 -3.66
CA LYS A 16 -12.91 1.38 -3.48
C LYS A 16 -11.92 0.52 -2.71
N LEU A 17 -10.65 0.92 -2.68
CA LEU A 17 -9.60 0.18 -2.00
C LEU A 17 -9.42 0.63 -0.55
N ASN A 18 -10.02 1.72 -0.15
CA ASN A 18 -9.87 2.26 1.19
C ASN A 18 -10.29 1.23 2.25
N GLY A 19 -9.46 1.08 3.28
CA GLY A 19 -9.70 0.12 4.34
C GLY A 19 -9.18 -1.29 4.06
N LYS A 20 -8.77 -1.59 2.84
CA LYS A 20 -8.18 -2.90 2.53
C LYS A 20 -6.75 -2.95 3.10
N ARG A 21 -6.39 -4.10 3.64
CA ARG A 21 -5.08 -4.30 4.25
C ARG A 21 -4.05 -4.75 3.22
N VAL A 22 -2.86 -4.20 3.31
CA VAL A 22 -1.72 -4.66 2.52
C VAL A 22 -1.20 -5.95 3.13
N THR A 23 -1.17 -7.04 2.36
CA THR A 23 -0.69 -8.33 2.82
C THR A 23 0.76 -8.59 2.42
N LYS A 24 1.21 -8.02 1.30
CA LYS A 24 2.57 -8.20 0.84
C LYS A 24 2.98 -7.04 -0.07
N THR A 25 4.23 -6.61 0.04
CA THR A 25 4.85 -5.69 -0.91
C THR A 25 5.67 -6.53 -1.89
N VAL A 26 5.32 -6.46 -3.17
CA VAL A 26 5.98 -7.27 -4.20
C VAL A 26 7.23 -6.58 -4.71
N ARG A 27 7.11 -5.31 -5.08
CA ARG A 27 8.24 -4.52 -5.59
C ARG A 27 7.90 -3.04 -5.50
N TRP A 28 8.90 -2.22 -5.78
CA TRP A 28 8.72 -0.77 -5.79
C TRP A 28 9.42 -0.18 -7.00
N CYS A 29 8.95 0.98 -7.42
CA CYS A 29 9.54 1.73 -8.52
C CYS A 29 9.53 3.21 -8.17
N TYR A 30 10.69 3.84 -8.27
CA TYR A 30 10.80 5.27 -8.05
C TYR A 30 10.45 6.01 -9.34
N CYS A 31 9.50 6.92 -9.25
CA CYS A 31 9.12 7.75 -10.37
C CYS A 31 9.90 9.07 -10.31
N GLY A 32 10.87 9.23 -11.19
CA GLY A 32 11.78 10.38 -11.18
C GLY A 32 11.11 11.72 -11.44
N ASN A 33 9.91 11.74 -12.01
CA ASN A 33 9.20 12.97 -12.34
C ASN A 33 8.29 13.47 -11.21
N SER A 34 8.10 12.65 -10.17
CA SER A 34 7.23 13.03 -9.08
C SER A 34 7.81 12.51 -7.79
N ASP A 35 8.53 13.07 -7.06
CA ASP A 35 9.20 12.68 -5.80
C ASP A 35 8.48 11.58 -4.99
N SER A 36 7.75 10.69 -5.65
CA SER A 36 7.00 9.64 -5.00
C SER A 36 7.41 8.28 -5.53
N THR A 37 7.41 7.31 -4.63
CA THR A 37 7.69 5.91 -4.94
C THR A 37 6.36 5.17 -5.09
N ILE A 38 6.25 4.38 -6.14
CA ILE A 38 5.10 3.53 -6.38
C ILE A 38 5.44 2.12 -5.93
N TYR A 39 4.55 1.51 -5.17
CA TYR A 39 4.73 0.16 -4.67
C TYR A 39 3.68 -0.76 -5.29
N GLU A 40 4.13 -1.91 -5.78
CA GLU A 40 3.22 -2.98 -6.18
C GLU A 40 2.96 -3.83 -4.94
N VAL A 41 1.71 -3.90 -4.54
CA VAL A 41 1.32 -4.59 -3.30
C VAL A 41 0.18 -5.55 -3.58
N ILE A 42 0.08 -6.58 -2.73
CA ILE A 42 -1.07 -7.49 -2.73
C ILE A 42 -1.93 -7.12 -1.54
N LEU A 43 -3.20 -6.87 -1.78
CA LEU A 43 -4.15 -6.54 -0.73
C LEU A 43 -4.83 -7.81 -0.20
N ASN A 44 -5.66 -7.65 0.81
CA ASN A 44 -6.32 -8.78 1.47
C ASN A 44 -7.34 -9.51 0.59
N ASP A 45 -7.65 -8.96 -0.59
CA ASP A 45 -8.49 -9.65 -1.59
C ASP A 45 -7.65 -10.55 -2.52
N GLY A 46 -6.34 -10.59 -2.35
CA GLY A 46 -5.44 -11.40 -3.15
C GLY A 46 -5.04 -10.79 -4.48
N LYS A 47 -5.46 -9.57 -4.76
CA LYS A 47 -5.15 -8.90 -6.02
C LYS A 47 -3.96 -7.96 -5.87
N HIS A 48 -3.26 -7.74 -6.98
CA HIS A 48 -2.11 -6.83 -7.06
C HIS A 48 -2.57 -5.42 -7.43
N TYR A 49 -2.00 -4.43 -6.78
CA TYR A 49 -2.28 -3.03 -7.06
C TYR A 49 -0.99 -2.22 -7.01
N GLU A 50 -0.94 -1.15 -7.79
CA GLU A 50 0.16 -0.19 -7.73
C GLU A 50 -0.33 1.06 -7.01
N LEU A 51 0.27 1.34 -5.86
CA LEU A 51 -0.12 2.46 -5.01
C LEU A 51 1.09 3.29 -4.64
N HIS A 52 0.87 4.59 -4.51
CA HIS A 52 1.89 5.50 -3.99
C HIS A 52 2.08 5.26 -2.49
N GLU A 53 3.28 5.59 -2.00
CA GLU A 53 3.61 5.41 -0.59
C GLU A 53 2.62 6.13 0.33
N ASP A 54 2.20 7.35 -0.06
CA ASP A 54 1.29 8.15 0.75
C ASP A 54 -0.17 7.67 0.69
N GLU A 55 -0.46 6.70 -0.15
CA GLU A 55 -1.79 6.08 -0.22
C GLU A 55 -1.94 4.90 0.73
N MET A 56 -0.88 4.57 1.44
CA MET A 56 -0.87 3.47 2.41
C MET A 56 -0.47 4.03 3.77
N ILE A 57 -1.33 3.82 4.77
CA ILE A 57 -1.08 4.31 6.13
C ILE A 57 -0.98 3.15 7.10
N VAL A 58 -0.21 3.36 8.17
CA VAL A 58 -0.08 2.35 9.22
C VAL A 58 -1.43 2.16 9.91
N ASP A 59 -1.84 0.90 10.05
CA ASP A 59 -3.04 0.56 10.80
C ASP A 59 -2.68 0.51 12.28
N THR A 60 -3.05 1.54 13.02
CA THR A 60 -2.72 1.66 14.44
C THR A 60 -3.43 0.61 15.30
N ASN A 61 -4.47 -0.04 14.77
CA ASN A 61 -5.19 -1.09 15.45
C ASN A 61 -4.60 -2.48 15.16
N TRP A 62 -3.66 -2.58 14.22
CA TRP A 62 -3.05 -3.85 13.88
C TRP A 62 -2.08 -4.28 14.98
N ARG A 63 -2.13 -5.55 15.33
CA ARG A 63 -1.19 -6.11 16.31
C ARG A 63 -0.66 -7.43 15.78
N PRO A 64 0.65 -7.64 15.82
CA PRO A 64 1.22 -8.93 15.44
C PRO A 64 0.83 -10.00 16.46
N LYS A 65 0.61 -11.18 15.94
CA LYS A 65 0.33 -12.33 16.80
C LYS A 65 1.62 -12.96 17.29
#